data_bb78eac3ac2d984923b46c3c856408cc
#
_entry.id   bb78eac3ac2d984923b46c3c856408cc
#
_cell.length_a   1.000
_cell.length_b   1.000
_cell.length_c   1.000
_cell.angle_alpha   90.00
_cell.angle_beta   90.00
_cell.angle_gamma   90.00
#
_symmetry.space_group_name_H-M   'P 1'
#
loop_
_entity.id
_entity.type
_entity.pdbx_description
1 polymer ?
#
loop_
_entity_poly.entity_id
_entity_poly.type
_entity_poly.pdbx_seq_one_letter_code
_entity_poly.pdbx_strand_id
1 'polypeptide(L)'
;MKKSFSIQKKFILIFGSLILISGIVLAITAIQIAKKAVTEKINVYLLDKAVDMAAVFDGKLETLFQILETLARSPILHDDTLSYTQKAFLLEKDIVINKAISSFGVCDLEGIRYNPDGGRTVMTDRDWFREAAKGNRFIAEPRVLRALNKFYTVISVPVYNDEKAVIGVLSAAIDAMMLSDEVSQIKIDNTSECYILGKDG
;
A
#
# COMPACT_ATOMS: atom_id res chain seq x y z
N MET A 1 -18.07 44.98 -63.73
CA MET A 1 -18.87 45.83 -62.84
C MET A 1 -18.57 45.50 -61.40
N LYS A 2 -17.77 46.29 -60.66
CA LYS A 2 -17.55 46.14 -59.20
C LYS A 2 -18.80 46.64 -58.45
N LYS A 3 -19.59 45.73 -57.85
CA LYS A 3 -20.67 46.11 -56.94
C LYS A 3 -20.06 46.83 -55.72
N SER A 4 -20.19 48.18 -55.68
CA SER A 4 -19.80 48.93 -54.50
C SER A 4 -20.82 48.70 -53.39
N PHE A 5 -20.37 48.13 -52.29
CA PHE A 5 -21.21 47.96 -51.10
C PHE A 5 -21.55 49.34 -50.52
N SER A 6 -22.85 49.54 -50.20
CA SER A 6 -23.32 50.76 -49.50
C SER A 6 -22.51 50.94 -48.20
N ILE A 7 -22.22 52.16 -47.81
CA ILE A 7 -21.48 52.53 -46.59
C ILE A 7 -22.10 51.86 -45.35
N GLN A 8 -23.42 51.81 -45.24
CA GLN A 8 -24.10 51.12 -44.16
C GLN A 8 -23.75 49.63 -44.07
N LYS A 9 -23.68 48.93 -45.20
CA LYS A 9 -23.29 47.48 -45.24
C LYS A 9 -21.84 47.25 -44.81
N LYS A 10 -20.94 48.20 -45.14
CA LYS A 10 -19.55 48.15 -44.70
C LYS A 10 -19.41 48.33 -43.17
N PHE A 11 -20.16 49.26 -42.60
CA PHE A 11 -20.16 49.48 -41.16
C PHE A 11 -20.73 48.28 -40.42
N ILE A 12 -21.86 47.70 -40.82
CA ILE A 12 -22.44 46.49 -40.21
C ILE A 12 -21.47 45.32 -40.27
N LEU A 13 -20.76 45.12 -41.40
CA LEU A 13 -19.75 44.06 -41.56
C LEU A 13 -18.55 44.26 -40.63
N ILE A 14 -18.04 45.48 -40.51
CA ILE A 14 -16.88 45.79 -39.65
C ILE A 14 -17.24 45.61 -38.17
N PHE A 15 -18.35 46.23 -37.72
CA PHE A 15 -18.75 46.08 -36.34
C PHE A 15 -19.18 44.67 -35.99
N GLY A 16 -19.90 43.98 -36.89
CA GLY A 16 -20.32 42.60 -36.70
C GLY A 16 -19.12 41.66 -36.59
N SER A 17 -18.08 41.82 -37.45
CA SER A 17 -16.87 41.02 -37.38
C SER A 17 -16.07 41.32 -36.11
N LEU A 18 -15.99 42.57 -35.66
CA LEU A 18 -15.31 42.95 -34.42
C LEU A 18 -15.95 42.31 -33.20
N ILE A 19 -17.28 42.33 -33.10
CA ILE A 19 -18.03 41.68 -32.01
C ILE A 19 -17.82 40.15 -32.05
N LEU A 20 -17.87 39.57 -33.23
CA LEU A 20 -17.70 38.13 -33.40
C LEU A 20 -16.29 37.68 -33.00
N ILE A 21 -15.23 38.41 -33.42
CA ILE A 21 -13.86 38.16 -33.05
C ILE A 21 -13.64 38.28 -31.54
N SER A 22 -14.16 39.39 -30.92
CA SER A 22 -14.05 39.57 -29.48
C SER A 22 -14.77 38.48 -28.70
N GLY A 23 -15.94 38.03 -29.15
CA GLY A 23 -16.68 36.91 -28.57
C GLY A 23 -15.94 35.59 -28.63
N ILE A 24 -15.27 35.29 -29.77
CA ILE A 24 -14.44 34.09 -29.93
C ILE A 24 -13.24 34.14 -28.98
N VAL A 25 -12.54 35.27 -28.89
CA VAL A 25 -11.38 35.43 -27.99
C VAL A 25 -11.79 35.24 -26.54
N LEU A 26 -12.90 35.84 -26.11
CA LEU A 26 -13.43 35.68 -24.76
C LEU A 26 -13.83 34.22 -24.47
N ALA A 27 -14.47 33.54 -25.42
CA ALA A 27 -14.85 32.15 -25.26
C ALA A 27 -13.61 31.22 -25.11
N ILE A 28 -12.58 31.43 -25.96
CA ILE A 28 -11.34 30.66 -25.89
C ILE A 28 -10.62 30.88 -24.55
N THR A 29 -10.49 32.12 -24.11
CA THR A 29 -9.84 32.45 -22.81
C THR A 29 -10.63 31.88 -21.63
N ALA A 30 -11.96 31.98 -21.64
CA ALA A 30 -12.80 31.39 -20.60
C ALA A 30 -12.65 29.87 -20.53
N ILE A 31 -12.61 29.16 -21.67
CA ILE A 31 -12.40 27.71 -21.74
C ILE A 31 -11.00 27.34 -21.20
N GLN A 32 -9.96 28.09 -21.55
CA GLN A 32 -8.60 27.82 -21.05
C GLN A 32 -8.49 28.00 -19.55
N ILE A 33 -9.04 29.08 -19.01
CA ILE A 33 -9.07 29.34 -17.57
C ILE A 33 -9.85 28.23 -16.84
N ALA A 34 -11.03 27.87 -17.34
CA ALA A 34 -11.84 26.82 -16.75
C ALA A 34 -11.11 25.46 -16.76
N LYS A 35 -10.50 25.08 -17.89
CA LYS A 35 -9.71 23.83 -17.97
C LYS A 35 -8.56 23.84 -16.97
N LYS A 36 -7.79 24.92 -16.89
CA LYS A 36 -6.68 25.04 -15.95
C LYS A 36 -7.15 24.90 -14.50
N ALA A 37 -8.19 25.62 -14.11
CA ALA A 37 -8.75 25.58 -12.76
C ALA A 37 -9.28 24.19 -12.39
N VAL A 38 -9.95 23.51 -13.31
CA VAL A 38 -10.45 22.13 -13.11
C VAL A 38 -9.29 21.16 -12.98
N THR A 39 -8.29 21.24 -13.86
CA THR A 39 -7.13 20.34 -13.81
C THR A 39 -6.34 20.51 -12.50
N GLU A 40 -6.07 21.76 -12.07
CA GLU A 40 -5.40 22.02 -10.80
C GLU A 40 -6.21 21.46 -9.61
N LYS A 41 -7.51 21.64 -9.60
CA LYS A 41 -8.38 21.13 -8.54
C LYS A 41 -8.42 19.60 -8.50
N ILE A 42 -8.44 18.95 -9.66
CA ILE A 42 -8.37 17.48 -9.76
C ILE A 42 -7.01 16.97 -9.25
N ASN A 43 -5.89 17.60 -9.64
CA ASN A 43 -4.57 17.18 -9.20
C ASN A 43 -4.41 17.27 -7.67
N VAL A 44 -4.88 18.36 -7.06
CA VAL A 44 -4.87 18.50 -5.59
C VAL A 44 -5.73 17.42 -4.95
N TYR A 45 -6.93 17.21 -5.47
CA TYR A 45 -7.85 16.19 -4.94
C TYR A 45 -7.27 14.76 -5.04
N LEU A 46 -6.62 14.43 -6.16
CA LEU A 46 -5.96 13.12 -6.34
C LEU A 46 -4.79 12.95 -5.36
N LEU A 47 -4.00 14.00 -5.16
CA LEU A 47 -2.88 13.97 -4.21
C LEU A 47 -3.39 13.77 -2.77
N ASP A 48 -4.39 14.53 -2.34
CA ASP A 48 -5.00 14.40 -1.02
C ASP A 48 -5.53 12.97 -0.81
N LYS A 49 -6.21 12.42 -1.82
CA LYS A 49 -6.71 11.04 -1.76
C LYS A 49 -5.59 10.01 -1.67
N ALA A 50 -4.50 10.19 -2.42
CA ALA A 50 -3.35 9.30 -2.33
C ALA A 50 -2.70 9.33 -0.93
N VAL A 51 -2.62 10.50 -0.30
CA VAL A 51 -2.11 10.65 1.08
C VAL A 51 -3.06 9.96 2.08
N ASP A 52 -4.38 10.17 1.95
CA ASP A 52 -5.38 9.50 2.81
C ASP A 52 -5.25 7.97 2.71
N MET A 53 -5.09 7.45 1.48
CA MET A 53 -4.95 6.02 1.23
C MET A 53 -3.65 5.45 1.81
N ALA A 54 -2.54 6.18 1.68
CA ALA A 54 -1.28 5.81 2.30
C ALA A 54 -1.43 5.73 3.83
N ALA A 55 -2.10 6.69 4.45
CA ALA A 55 -2.34 6.69 5.89
C ALA A 55 -3.20 5.51 6.35
N VAL A 56 -4.24 5.14 5.58
CA VAL A 56 -5.05 3.94 5.87
C VAL A 56 -4.22 2.67 5.76
N PHE A 57 -3.38 2.56 4.73
CA PHE A 57 -2.49 1.42 4.54
C PHE A 57 -1.46 1.31 5.67
N ASP A 58 -0.81 2.40 6.03
CA ASP A 58 0.14 2.45 7.15
C ASP A 58 -0.53 2.06 8.47
N GLY A 59 -1.75 2.53 8.74
CA GLY A 59 -2.52 2.15 9.92
C GLY A 59 -2.81 0.64 9.98
N LYS A 60 -3.08 0.00 8.84
CA LYS A 60 -3.26 -1.45 8.76
C LYS A 60 -1.98 -2.21 9.01
N LEU A 61 -0.88 -1.80 8.41
CA LEU A 61 0.43 -2.39 8.66
C LEU A 61 0.82 -2.26 10.14
N GLU A 62 0.59 -1.10 10.74
CA GLU A 62 0.85 -0.88 12.16
C GLU A 62 0.04 -1.84 13.03
N THR A 63 -1.24 -2.05 12.72
CA THR A 63 -2.09 -3.02 13.42
C THR A 63 -1.53 -4.44 13.33
N LEU A 64 -1.06 -4.87 12.15
CA LEU A 64 -0.46 -6.18 11.95
C LEU A 64 0.86 -6.33 12.73
N PHE A 65 1.69 -5.30 12.76
CA PHE A 65 2.89 -5.28 13.57
C PHE A 65 2.58 -5.38 15.06
N GLN A 66 1.61 -4.62 15.56
CA GLN A 66 1.19 -4.67 16.97
C GLN A 66 0.70 -6.06 17.39
N ILE A 67 -0.03 -6.76 16.49
CA ILE A 67 -0.45 -8.14 16.75
C ILE A 67 0.78 -9.05 16.88
N LEU A 68 1.73 -8.98 15.94
CA LEU A 68 2.94 -9.80 16.00
C LEU A 68 3.81 -9.45 17.22
N GLU A 69 3.98 -8.18 17.55
CA GLU A 69 4.74 -7.74 18.70
C GLU A 69 4.09 -8.19 20.03
N THR A 70 2.77 -8.22 20.08
CA THR A 70 2.05 -8.76 21.24
C THR A 70 2.31 -10.25 21.40
N LEU A 71 2.26 -11.00 20.31
CA LEU A 71 2.58 -12.42 20.30
C LEU A 71 4.06 -12.70 20.59
N ALA A 72 4.96 -11.82 20.12
CA ALA A 72 6.39 -11.93 20.41
C ALA A 72 6.73 -11.76 21.90
N ARG A 73 5.84 -11.13 22.66
CA ARG A 73 5.95 -11.01 24.14
C ARG A 73 5.28 -12.15 24.88
N SER A 74 4.70 -13.13 24.19
CA SER A 74 4.03 -14.28 24.81
C SER A 74 5.02 -15.09 25.66
N PRO A 75 4.66 -15.48 26.90
CA PRO A 75 5.47 -16.35 27.74
C PRO A 75 5.87 -17.66 27.06
N ILE A 76 5.07 -18.14 26.11
CA ILE A 76 5.34 -19.34 25.32
C ILE A 76 6.68 -19.23 24.56
N LEU A 77 7.02 -18.06 24.03
CA LEU A 77 8.28 -17.84 23.31
C LEU A 77 9.50 -17.81 24.23
N HIS A 78 9.30 -17.50 25.51
CA HIS A 78 10.34 -17.40 26.53
C HIS A 78 10.52 -18.70 27.33
N ASP A 79 9.68 -19.69 27.10
CA ASP A 79 9.77 -20.99 27.79
C ASP A 79 10.85 -21.86 27.14
N ASP A 80 12.00 -22.01 27.81
CA ASP A 80 13.12 -22.80 27.34
C ASP A 80 12.85 -24.32 27.38
N THR A 81 11.77 -24.76 28.02
CA THR A 81 11.38 -26.17 28.06
C THR A 81 10.67 -26.59 26.75
N LEU A 82 10.18 -25.63 25.99
CA LEU A 82 9.46 -25.85 24.72
C LEU A 82 10.41 -25.78 23.54
N SER A 83 10.32 -26.76 22.64
CA SER A 83 10.97 -26.66 21.32
C SER A 83 10.32 -25.58 20.45
N TYR A 84 11.04 -25.00 19.48
CA TYR A 84 10.51 -24.00 18.55
C TYR A 84 9.25 -24.48 17.81
N THR A 85 9.17 -25.75 17.44
CA THR A 85 7.97 -26.33 16.83
C THR A 85 6.77 -26.32 17.79
N GLN A 86 6.99 -26.63 19.08
CA GLN A 86 5.94 -26.54 20.08
C GLN A 86 5.50 -25.11 20.34
N LYS A 87 6.44 -24.15 20.40
CA LYS A 87 6.16 -22.73 20.49
C LYS A 87 5.28 -22.27 19.33
N ALA A 88 5.65 -22.63 18.08
CA ALA A 88 4.86 -22.30 16.89
C ALA A 88 3.45 -22.91 16.95
N PHE A 89 3.32 -24.17 17.33
CA PHE A 89 2.02 -24.86 17.44
C PHE A 89 1.10 -24.23 18.50
N LEU A 90 1.64 -23.84 19.64
CA LEU A 90 0.85 -23.23 20.72
C LEU A 90 0.35 -21.84 20.35
N LEU A 91 1.17 -21.06 19.65
CA LEU A 91 0.80 -19.71 19.19
C LEU A 91 -0.21 -19.73 18.04
N GLU A 92 -0.38 -20.85 17.32
CA GLU A 92 -1.30 -20.95 16.19
C GLU A 92 -2.73 -20.58 16.57
N LYS A 93 -3.17 -20.98 17.75
CA LYS A 93 -4.54 -20.72 18.24
C LYS A 93 -4.83 -19.23 18.39
N ASP A 94 -3.84 -18.46 18.77
CA ASP A 94 -3.98 -17.02 18.98
C ASP A 94 -3.90 -16.23 17.67
N ILE A 95 -3.23 -16.79 16.65
CA ILE A 95 -3.01 -16.15 15.36
C ILE A 95 -4.16 -16.40 14.38
N VAL A 96 -4.77 -17.58 14.40
CA VAL A 96 -5.87 -18.00 13.48
C VAL A 96 -7.08 -17.06 13.54
N ILE A 97 -7.20 -16.27 14.61
CA ILE A 97 -8.26 -15.26 14.76
C ILE A 97 -8.15 -14.15 13.69
N ASN A 98 -6.95 -13.87 13.20
CA ASN A 98 -6.74 -12.82 12.20
C ASN A 98 -6.66 -13.41 10.77
N LYS A 99 -7.75 -13.22 10.00
CA LYS A 99 -7.87 -13.72 8.63
C LYS A 99 -6.82 -13.15 7.64
N ALA A 100 -6.18 -12.04 7.97
CA ALA A 100 -5.14 -11.44 7.15
C ALA A 100 -3.83 -12.26 7.19
N ILE A 101 -3.62 -13.04 8.25
CA ILE A 101 -2.42 -13.85 8.42
C ILE A 101 -2.67 -15.22 7.79
N SER A 102 -1.99 -15.49 6.68
CA SER A 102 -2.11 -16.76 5.93
C SER A 102 -1.24 -17.87 6.54
N SER A 103 -0.10 -17.52 7.09
CA SER A 103 0.76 -18.45 7.84
C SER A 103 1.73 -17.67 8.74
N PHE A 104 2.22 -18.31 9.78
CA PHE A 104 3.25 -17.73 10.62
C PHE A 104 4.31 -18.78 10.98
N GLY A 105 5.41 -18.33 11.56
CA GLY A 105 6.46 -19.21 12.05
C GLY A 105 7.40 -18.50 12.99
N VAL A 106 8.00 -19.27 13.87
CA VAL A 106 9.03 -18.81 14.81
C VAL A 106 10.39 -19.19 14.22
N CYS A 107 11.33 -18.24 14.16
CA CYS A 107 12.70 -18.52 13.73
C CYS A 107 13.65 -18.47 14.94
N ASP A 108 14.58 -19.40 14.97
CA ASP A 108 15.74 -19.29 15.84
C ASP A 108 16.77 -18.28 15.28
N LEU A 109 17.85 -18.03 16.01
CA LEU A 109 18.92 -17.12 15.56
C LEU A 109 19.81 -17.71 14.47
N GLU A 110 19.79 -19.02 14.27
CA GLU A 110 20.45 -19.72 13.18
C GLU A 110 19.68 -19.55 11.85
N GLY A 111 18.46 -18.96 11.91
CA GLY A 111 17.63 -18.67 10.75
C GLY A 111 16.77 -19.84 10.29
N ILE A 112 16.54 -20.81 11.15
CA ILE A 112 15.61 -21.91 10.86
C ILE A 112 14.21 -21.46 11.30
N ARG A 113 13.27 -21.39 10.35
CA ARG A 113 11.86 -21.12 10.60
C ARG A 113 11.13 -22.42 10.90
N TYR A 114 10.41 -22.45 12.02
CA TYR A 114 9.57 -23.53 12.47
C TYR A 114 8.10 -23.15 12.30
N ASN A 115 7.37 -23.98 11.55
CA ASN A 115 5.93 -23.79 11.32
C ASN A 115 5.11 -24.63 12.32
N PRO A 116 3.82 -24.28 12.54
CA PRO A 116 2.93 -25.05 13.41
C PRO A 116 2.75 -26.51 12.96
N ASP A 117 2.79 -26.77 11.66
CA ASP A 117 2.69 -28.11 11.05
C ASP A 117 3.95 -28.98 11.23
N GLY A 118 4.98 -28.43 11.88
CA GLY A 118 6.28 -29.09 12.07
C GLY A 118 7.27 -28.88 10.93
N GLY A 119 6.88 -28.19 9.85
CA GLY A 119 7.75 -27.83 8.75
C GLY A 119 8.92 -26.92 9.20
N ARG A 120 10.09 -27.13 8.62
CA ARG A 120 11.30 -26.33 8.87
C ARG A 120 11.86 -25.81 7.57
N THR A 121 12.28 -24.53 7.57
CA THR A 121 12.83 -23.89 6.38
C THR A 121 13.93 -22.91 6.78
N VAL A 122 15.05 -22.93 6.05
CA VAL A 122 16.15 -21.98 6.26
C VAL A 122 15.79 -20.63 5.65
N MET A 123 15.94 -19.56 6.42
CA MET A 123 15.55 -18.18 6.08
C MET A 123 16.68 -17.16 6.18
N THR A 124 17.93 -17.61 6.33
CA THR A 124 19.11 -16.75 6.51
C THR A 124 19.36 -15.78 5.33
N ASP A 125 18.89 -16.15 4.12
CA ASP A 125 18.97 -15.34 2.90
C ASP A 125 17.88 -14.27 2.80
N ARG A 126 16.90 -14.26 3.70
CA ARG A 126 15.73 -13.36 3.66
C ARG A 126 16.00 -12.06 4.38
N ASP A 127 15.70 -10.95 3.72
CA ASP A 127 15.87 -9.61 4.30
C ASP A 127 15.06 -9.42 5.57
N TRP A 128 13.80 -9.90 5.58
CA TRP A 128 12.92 -9.80 6.74
C TRP A 128 13.47 -10.54 7.97
N PHE A 129 14.17 -11.69 7.77
CA PHE A 129 14.82 -12.40 8.87
C PHE A 129 16.03 -11.60 9.37
N ARG A 130 16.90 -11.15 8.45
CA ARG A 130 18.13 -10.43 8.81
C ARG A 130 17.83 -9.13 9.56
N GLU A 131 16.80 -8.39 9.14
CA GLU A 131 16.43 -7.14 9.82
C GLU A 131 15.81 -7.41 11.18
N ALA A 132 14.93 -8.40 11.31
CA ALA A 132 14.33 -8.73 12.59
C ALA A 132 15.36 -9.31 13.58
N ALA A 133 16.33 -10.10 13.12
CA ALA A 133 17.44 -10.59 13.95
C ALA A 133 18.34 -9.45 14.48
N LYS A 134 18.39 -8.29 13.81
CA LYS A 134 19.07 -7.07 14.29
C LYS A 134 18.22 -6.25 15.28
N GLY A 135 16.98 -6.64 15.52
CA GLY A 135 16.06 -5.93 16.40
C GLY A 135 15.10 -4.97 15.67
N ASN A 136 15.05 -4.97 14.34
CA ASN A 136 14.17 -4.12 13.55
C ASN A 136 12.91 -4.89 13.14
N ARG A 137 11.73 -4.30 13.30
CA ARG A 137 10.55 -4.82 12.61
C ARG A 137 10.67 -4.57 11.11
N PHE A 138 10.20 -5.49 10.29
CA PHE A 138 10.39 -5.41 8.85
C PHE A 138 9.19 -5.95 8.07
N ILE A 139 8.89 -5.33 6.94
CA ILE A 139 7.95 -5.83 5.94
C ILE A 139 8.71 -6.08 4.64
N ALA A 140 8.58 -7.30 4.10
CA ALA A 140 9.18 -7.66 2.83
C ALA A 140 8.33 -7.13 1.66
N GLU A 141 8.96 -6.91 0.52
CA GLU A 141 8.22 -6.62 -0.71
C GLU A 141 7.29 -7.77 -1.08
N PRO A 142 6.07 -7.46 -1.58
CA PRO A 142 5.13 -8.49 -2.00
C PRO A 142 5.71 -9.38 -3.09
N ARG A 143 5.53 -10.69 -2.96
CA ARG A 143 5.99 -11.69 -3.92
C ARG A 143 4.89 -12.66 -4.29
N VAL A 144 4.92 -13.13 -5.54
CA VAL A 144 4.00 -14.19 -6.00
C VAL A 144 4.48 -15.54 -5.45
N LEU A 145 3.65 -16.19 -4.66
CA LEU A 145 3.83 -17.59 -4.33
C LEU A 145 3.33 -18.44 -5.49
N ARG A 146 4.25 -18.86 -6.37
CA ARG A 146 3.92 -19.58 -7.62
C ARG A 146 3.06 -20.82 -7.40
N ALA A 147 3.26 -21.52 -6.27
CA ALA A 147 2.50 -22.72 -5.92
C ALA A 147 1.00 -22.46 -5.70
N LEU A 148 0.62 -21.27 -5.25
CA LEU A 148 -0.77 -20.90 -4.94
C LEU A 148 -1.31 -19.79 -5.85
N ASN A 149 -0.48 -19.26 -6.75
CA ASN A 149 -0.76 -18.07 -7.58
C ASN A 149 -1.33 -16.89 -6.76
N LYS A 150 -0.80 -16.71 -5.55
CA LYS A 150 -1.20 -15.64 -4.64
C LYS A 150 -0.06 -14.70 -4.37
N PHE A 151 -0.38 -13.41 -4.27
CA PHE A 151 0.53 -12.40 -3.76
C PHE A 151 0.53 -12.44 -2.24
N TYR A 152 1.72 -12.50 -1.65
CA TYR A 152 1.89 -12.38 -0.21
C TYR A 152 3.07 -11.49 0.13
N THR A 153 3.00 -10.85 1.26
CA THR A 153 4.12 -10.19 1.90
C THR A 153 4.43 -10.85 3.23
N VAL A 154 5.65 -10.72 3.71
CA VAL A 154 6.06 -11.22 5.03
C VAL A 154 6.37 -10.04 5.93
N ILE A 155 5.73 -10.02 7.09
CA ILE A 155 6.09 -9.13 8.18
C ILE A 155 6.84 -9.93 9.24
N SER A 156 7.80 -9.29 9.90
CA SER A 156 8.61 -9.92 10.93
C SER A 156 8.92 -8.95 12.07
N VAL A 157 8.99 -9.51 13.27
CA VAL A 157 9.33 -8.79 14.48
C VAL A 157 10.34 -9.57 15.30
N PRO A 158 11.25 -8.91 16.02
CA PRO A 158 12.16 -9.56 16.95
C PRO A 158 11.41 -10.10 18.17
N VAL A 159 11.91 -11.21 18.70
CA VAL A 159 11.53 -11.74 20.02
C VAL A 159 12.65 -11.41 20.97
N TYR A 160 12.35 -10.68 22.05
CA TYR A 160 13.34 -10.23 23.03
C TYR A 160 13.23 -11.04 24.32
N ASN A 161 14.35 -11.29 24.98
CA ASN A 161 14.36 -11.76 26.38
C ASN A 161 14.21 -10.58 27.37
N ASP A 162 14.20 -10.88 28.65
CA ASP A 162 14.09 -9.88 29.73
C ASP A 162 15.25 -8.88 29.74
N GLU A 163 16.42 -9.26 29.21
CA GLU A 163 17.61 -8.43 29.05
C GLU A 163 17.60 -7.57 27.80
N LYS A 164 16.49 -7.60 27.02
CA LYS A 164 16.32 -6.93 25.71
C LYS A 164 17.28 -7.43 24.63
N ALA A 165 17.82 -8.62 24.76
CA ALA A 165 18.53 -9.28 23.68
C ALA A 165 17.54 -10.01 22.77
N VAL A 166 17.79 -9.99 21.46
CA VAL A 166 16.98 -10.75 20.48
C VAL A 166 17.30 -12.24 20.66
N ILE A 167 16.29 -13.06 20.91
CA ILE A 167 16.39 -14.52 21.09
C ILE A 167 15.74 -15.31 19.95
N GLY A 168 15.05 -14.63 19.04
CA GLY A 168 14.40 -15.24 17.89
C GLY A 168 13.65 -14.21 17.06
N VAL A 169 12.99 -14.67 16.01
CA VAL A 169 12.19 -13.84 15.12
C VAL A 169 10.82 -14.48 14.92
N LEU A 170 9.77 -13.70 15.11
CA LEU A 170 8.41 -14.08 14.75
C LEU A 170 8.08 -13.51 13.37
N SER A 171 7.60 -14.34 12.45
CA SER A 171 7.26 -13.93 11.08
C SER A 171 5.86 -14.39 10.69
N ALA A 172 5.14 -13.56 9.95
CA ALA A 172 3.82 -13.89 9.40
C ALA A 172 3.75 -13.54 7.92
N ALA A 173 3.17 -14.45 7.14
CA ALA A 173 2.82 -14.19 5.75
C ALA A 173 1.41 -13.60 5.69
N ILE A 174 1.30 -12.45 5.05
CA ILE A 174 0.06 -11.70 4.88
C ILE A 174 -0.39 -11.84 3.44
N ASP A 175 -1.67 -12.06 3.22
CA ASP A 175 -2.26 -12.01 1.87
C ASP A 175 -2.26 -10.56 1.38
N ALA A 176 -1.39 -10.26 0.41
CA ALA A 176 -1.24 -8.91 -0.11
C ALA A 176 -2.50 -8.43 -0.87
N MET A 177 -3.34 -9.36 -1.37
CA MET A 177 -4.61 -9.00 -1.99
C MET A 177 -5.59 -8.42 -0.98
N MET A 178 -5.63 -8.95 0.25
CA MET A 178 -6.47 -8.35 1.30
C MET A 178 -6.08 -6.91 1.63
N LEU A 179 -4.79 -6.60 1.59
CA LEU A 179 -4.31 -5.21 1.76
C LEU A 179 -4.69 -4.35 0.56
N SER A 180 -4.62 -4.90 -0.65
CA SER A 180 -5.00 -4.22 -1.90
C SER A 180 -6.51 -3.98 -1.99
N ASP A 181 -7.33 -4.96 -1.60
CA ASP A 181 -8.80 -4.85 -1.67
C ASP A 181 -9.33 -3.72 -0.79
N GLU A 182 -8.73 -3.49 0.37
CA GLU A 182 -9.14 -2.39 1.26
C GLU A 182 -8.78 -1.02 0.65
N VAL A 183 -7.64 -0.91 -0.03
CA VAL A 183 -7.26 0.30 -0.75
C VAL A 183 -8.16 0.52 -1.98
N SER A 184 -8.53 -0.55 -2.68
CA SER A 184 -9.40 -0.49 -3.86
C SER A 184 -10.86 -0.11 -3.55
N GLN A 185 -11.32 -0.28 -2.31
CA GLN A 185 -12.65 0.19 -1.89
C GLN A 185 -12.75 1.72 -1.81
N ILE A 186 -11.63 2.42 -1.73
CA ILE A 186 -11.60 3.89 -1.76
C ILE A 186 -11.64 4.33 -3.22
N LYS A 187 -12.83 4.25 -3.83
CA LYS A 187 -13.05 4.72 -5.20
C LYS A 187 -13.10 6.24 -5.24
N ILE A 188 -12.31 6.83 -6.13
CA ILE A 188 -12.37 8.26 -6.45
C ILE A 188 -13.58 8.52 -7.35
N ASP A 189 -13.83 7.60 -8.29
CA ASP A 189 -15.01 7.51 -9.13
C ASP A 189 -15.25 6.06 -9.60
N ASN A 190 -16.22 5.82 -10.48
CA ASN A 190 -16.54 4.49 -10.99
C ASN A 190 -15.51 3.92 -11.98
N THR A 191 -14.54 4.71 -12.42
CA THR A 191 -13.55 4.38 -13.45
C THR A 191 -12.11 4.46 -12.95
N SER A 192 -11.88 4.98 -11.72
CA SER A 192 -10.55 5.10 -11.15
C SER A 192 -10.09 3.79 -10.51
N GLU A 193 -8.85 3.43 -10.78
CA GLU A 193 -8.14 2.33 -10.11
C GLU A 193 -7.02 2.92 -9.26
N CYS A 194 -6.83 2.36 -8.08
CA CYS A 194 -5.73 2.70 -7.21
C CYS A 194 -4.84 1.48 -6.99
N TYR A 195 -3.54 1.67 -7.08
CA TYR A 195 -2.55 0.62 -6.86
C TYR A 195 -1.34 1.15 -6.12
N ILE A 196 -0.68 0.25 -5.41
CA ILE A 196 0.56 0.53 -4.67
C ILE A 196 1.71 0.06 -5.54
N LEU A 197 2.68 0.94 -5.76
CA LEU A 197 3.91 0.61 -6.48
C LEU A 197 5.02 0.26 -5.47
N GLY A 198 5.78 -0.79 -5.77
CA GLY A 198 7.02 -1.08 -5.08
C GLY A 198 8.12 -0.07 -5.42
N LYS A 199 9.30 -0.22 -4.81
CA LYS A 199 10.45 0.67 -5.08
C LYS A 199 10.95 0.59 -6.52
N ASP A 200 10.72 -0.53 -7.18
CA ASP A 200 11.16 -0.80 -8.56
C ASP A 200 10.06 -0.58 -9.60
N GLY A 201 8.86 -0.10 -9.22
CA GLY A 201 7.72 0.21 -10.08
C GLY A 201 6.76 -0.94 -10.26
#